data_8b912b858703c8745160323906e179a6
#
_entry.id   8b912b858703c8745160323906e179a6
#
_cell.length_a   1.000
_cell.length_b   1.000
_cell.length_c   1.000
_cell.angle_alpha   90.00
_cell.angle_beta   90.00
_cell.angle_gamma   90.00
#
_symmetry.space_group_name_H-M   'P 1'
#
loop_
_entity.id
_entity.type
_entity.pdbx_description
1 polymer ?
#
loop_
_entity_poly.entity_id
_entity_poly.type
_entity_poly.pdbx_seq_one_letter_code
_entity_poly.pdbx_strand_id
1 'polypeptide(L)'
;AWKGSGVAVPVFSLRSEKSFGVGDFGDLKRMIDWAVATNQKAVQILPINDTTMTHTWTDSYPYSSISIYAFHPMYADLKQLGSLKDKKVMAEFNKRQKELNALPAVDYEAVNKTKWEYFHLIFKQEGEKVLASDAFRNFYEANKEWLQPYAVFSYLRDAYKTPNFREWPKYATCLLYTSPSPRDAT
;
A
#
# COMPACT_ATOMS: atom_id res chain seq x y z
N ALA A 1 -0.49 -0.31 38.63
CA ALA A 1 -1.12 -0.70 37.37
C ALA A 1 -1.19 0.53 36.45
N TRP A 2 -0.83 0.37 35.19
CA TRP A 2 -0.99 1.44 34.19
C TRP A 2 -2.49 1.76 33.99
N LYS A 3 -2.83 3.05 33.97
CA LYS A 3 -4.19 3.53 33.70
C LYS A 3 -4.13 4.52 32.54
N GLY A 4 -4.93 4.31 31.53
CA GLY A 4 -5.02 5.18 30.36
C GLY A 4 -6.31 4.92 29.59
N SER A 5 -6.73 5.93 28.84
CA SER A 5 -7.79 5.83 27.84
C SER A 5 -7.19 5.76 26.46
N GLY A 6 -7.93 5.24 25.50
CA GLY A 6 -7.54 5.15 24.12
C GLY A 6 -8.74 4.94 23.21
N VAL A 7 -8.49 4.95 21.92
CA VAL A 7 -9.50 4.70 20.90
C VAL A 7 -9.08 3.52 20.03
N ALA A 8 -10.07 2.74 19.58
CA ALA A 8 -9.88 1.70 18.59
C ALA A 8 -10.54 2.18 17.28
N VAL A 9 -9.76 2.26 16.21
CA VAL A 9 -10.23 2.75 14.91
C VAL A 9 -9.49 2.08 13.77
N PRO A 10 -10.19 1.51 12.76
CA PRO A 10 -9.55 1.04 11.55
C PRO A 10 -8.98 2.21 10.75
N VAL A 11 -7.77 2.06 10.18
CA VAL A 11 -7.18 3.13 9.37
C VAL A 11 -8.05 3.49 8.18
N PHE A 12 -8.64 2.50 7.50
CA PHE A 12 -9.52 2.74 6.35
C PHE A 12 -10.76 3.57 6.66
N SER A 13 -11.21 3.62 7.92
CA SER A 13 -12.38 4.41 8.34
C SER A 13 -12.07 5.86 8.66
N LEU A 14 -10.78 6.21 8.80
CA LEU A 14 -10.38 7.60 9.00
C LEU A 14 -10.72 8.44 7.77
N ARG A 15 -11.12 9.69 8.00
CA ARG A 15 -11.46 10.60 6.94
C ARG A 15 -11.02 12.03 7.26
N SER A 16 -10.38 12.66 6.31
CA SER A 16 -10.06 14.09 6.33
C SER A 16 -10.25 14.68 4.94
N GLU A 17 -10.16 15.99 4.81
CA GLU A 17 -10.16 16.66 3.51
C GLU A 17 -8.99 16.24 2.60
N LYS A 18 -7.94 15.66 3.18
CA LYS A 18 -6.73 15.21 2.48
C LYS A 18 -6.78 13.74 2.10
N SER A 19 -7.74 12.96 2.62
CA SER A 19 -7.91 11.55 2.29
C SER A 19 -8.24 11.37 0.80
N PHE A 20 -7.93 10.19 0.29
CA PHE A 20 -8.21 9.81 -1.10
C PHE A 20 -9.34 8.77 -1.18
N GLY A 21 -10.48 9.07 -0.55
CA GLY A 21 -11.65 8.19 -0.48
C GLY A 21 -11.53 7.04 0.54
N VAL A 22 -10.38 6.89 1.17
CA VAL A 22 -10.08 5.93 2.24
C VAL A 22 -9.11 6.58 3.22
N GLY A 23 -9.16 6.21 4.49
CA GLY A 23 -8.16 6.63 5.45
C GLY A 23 -6.78 6.04 5.10
N ASP A 24 -5.74 6.85 5.24
CA ASP A 24 -4.37 6.51 4.88
C ASP A 24 -3.37 6.83 6.01
N PHE A 25 -2.08 6.61 5.77
CA PHE A 25 -1.05 6.89 6.78
C PHE A 25 -0.93 8.38 7.14
N GLY A 26 -1.30 9.29 6.23
CA GLY A 26 -1.42 10.70 6.56
C GLY A 26 -2.57 10.98 7.53
N ASP A 27 -3.69 10.28 7.37
CA ASP A 27 -4.83 10.34 8.30
C ASP A 27 -4.49 9.73 9.64
N LEU A 28 -3.75 8.61 9.66
CA LEU A 28 -3.27 7.99 10.90
C LEU A 28 -2.36 8.94 11.69
N LYS A 29 -1.46 9.66 11.03
CA LYS A 29 -0.62 10.69 11.70
C LYS A 29 -1.49 11.76 12.34
N ARG A 30 -2.49 12.28 11.65
CA ARG A 30 -3.44 13.27 12.19
C ARG A 30 -4.25 12.71 13.36
N MET A 31 -4.64 11.42 13.30
CA MET A 31 -5.31 10.74 14.40
C MET A 31 -4.41 10.62 15.64
N ILE A 32 -3.13 10.36 15.46
CA ILE A 32 -2.15 10.33 16.54
C ILE A 32 -2.00 11.73 17.16
N ASP A 33 -1.89 12.77 16.35
CA ASP A 33 -1.81 14.15 16.83
C ASP A 33 -3.06 14.53 17.65
N TRP A 34 -4.24 14.13 17.19
CA TRP A 34 -5.49 14.31 17.92
C TRP A 34 -5.48 13.54 19.27
N ALA A 35 -5.01 12.29 19.26
CA ALA A 35 -4.91 11.49 20.47
C ALA A 35 -3.99 12.14 21.51
N VAL A 36 -2.86 12.70 21.08
CA VAL A 36 -1.96 13.46 21.93
C VAL A 36 -2.67 14.71 22.50
N ALA A 37 -3.32 15.49 21.64
CA ALA A 37 -4.02 16.72 22.04
C ALA A 37 -5.16 16.46 23.04
N THR A 38 -5.79 15.30 22.97
CA THR A 38 -6.88 14.89 23.87
C THR A 38 -6.42 14.00 25.04
N ASN A 39 -5.08 13.90 25.25
CA ASN A 39 -4.47 13.12 26.33
C ASN A 39 -4.83 11.62 26.30
N GLN A 40 -5.13 11.07 25.12
CA GLN A 40 -5.28 9.64 24.93
C GLN A 40 -3.91 8.95 25.07
N LYS A 41 -3.88 7.73 25.58
CA LYS A 41 -2.65 6.98 25.85
C LYS A 41 -2.41 5.86 24.84
N ALA A 42 -3.43 5.51 24.07
CA ALA A 42 -3.33 4.45 23.06
C ALA A 42 -4.26 4.74 21.87
N VAL A 43 -3.80 4.37 20.69
CA VAL A 43 -4.60 4.24 19.47
C VAL A 43 -4.45 2.79 19.01
N GLN A 44 -5.55 2.05 18.99
CA GLN A 44 -5.59 0.69 18.46
C GLN A 44 -6.08 0.74 17.02
N ILE A 45 -5.37 0.09 16.11
CA ILE A 45 -5.78 -0.04 14.70
C ILE A 45 -5.98 -1.50 14.35
N LEU A 46 -6.72 -1.77 13.28
CA LEU A 46 -6.77 -3.10 12.65
C LEU A 46 -5.48 -3.35 11.85
N PRO A 47 -5.20 -4.62 11.47
CA PRO A 47 -4.06 -4.93 10.62
C PRO A 47 -4.03 -4.05 9.36
N ILE A 48 -2.85 -3.59 8.99
CA ILE A 48 -2.60 -2.71 7.84
C ILE A 48 -1.74 -3.36 6.77
N ASN A 49 -1.49 -4.66 6.95
CA ASN A 49 -0.68 -5.44 6.03
C ASN A 49 -1.38 -5.63 4.67
N ASP A 50 -0.60 -5.94 3.66
CA ASP A 50 -1.13 -6.13 2.30
C ASP A 50 -2.00 -7.39 2.21
N THR A 51 -3.22 -7.20 1.74
CA THR A 51 -4.24 -8.23 1.52
C THR A 51 -4.61 -8.36 0.04
N THR A 52 -3.81 -7.76 -0.86
CA THR A 52 -4.12 -7.72 -2.30
C THR A 52 -3.99 -9.10 -2.93
N MET A 53 -5.11 -9.71 -3.26
CA MET A 53 -5.19 -11.00 -3.94
C MET A 53 -5.87 -10.91 -5.31
N THR A 54 -6.98 -10.21 -5.41
CA THR A 54 -7.87 -10.19 -6.59
C THR A 54 -8.06 -8.81 -7.20
N HIS A 55 -7.59 -7.76 -6.52
CA HIS A 55 -7.86 -6.35 -6.84
C HIS A 55 -9.35 -5.97 -6.80
N THR A 56 -10.17 -6.76 -6.09
CA THR A 56 -11.59 -6.48 -5.85
C THR A 56 -11.83 -5.99 -4.42
N TRP A 57 -13.06 -5.59 -4.13
CA TRP A 57 -13.46 -5.14 -2.79
C TRP A 57 -13.20 -6.20 -1.69
N THR A 58 -13.11 -7.48 -2.05
CA THR A 58 -12.82 -8.58 -1.10
C THR A 58 -11.44 -8.43 -0.45
N ASP A 59 -10.50 -7.76 -1.11
CA ASP A 59 -9.16 -7.49 -0.59
C ASP A 59 -9.17 -6.44 0.54
N SER A 60 -10.31 -5.82 0.83
CA SER A 60 -10.47 -4.89 1.95
C SER A 60 -10.51 -5.56 3.32
N TYR A 61 -10.66 -6.89 3.37
CA TYR A 61 -10.68 -7.64 4.63
C TYR A 61 -9.29 -7.70 5.28
N PRO A 62 -9.08 -7.03 6.44
CA PRO A 62 -7.73 -6.75 6.93
C PRO A 62 -6.99 -7.96 7.51
N TYR A 63 -7.69 -9.09 7.72
CA TYR A 63 -7.11 -10.27 8.36
C TYR A 63 -6.59 -11.32 7.39
N SER A 64 -6.74 -11.12 6.07
CA SER A 64 -6.27 -12.04 5.03
C SER A 64 -4.99 -11.56 4.37
N SER A 65 -3.97 -11.19 5.16
CA SER A 65 -2.73 -10.64 4.64
C SER A 65 -1.89 -11.68 3.88
N ILE A 66 -1.30 -11.23 2.77
CA ILE A 66 -0.33 -12.00 1.96
C ILE A 66 1.11 -11.82 2.46
N SER A 67 1.34 -10.84 3.31
CA SER A 67 2.64 -10.56 3.92
C SER A 67 2.47 -9.98 5.31
N ILE A 68 3.33 -10.39 6.24
CA ILE A 68 3.42 -9.79 7.58
C ILE A 68 4.30 -8.54 7.61
N TYR A 69 5.03 -8.25 6.52
CA TYR A 69 5.97 -7.13 6.42
C TYR A 69 5.43 -6.01 5.54
N ALA A 70 4.84 -6.34 4.41
CA ALA A 70 4.37 -5.34 3.45
C ALA A 70 3.04 -4.72 3.92
N PHE A 71 2.94 -3.40 3.79
CA PHE A 71 1.70 -2.67 4.05
C PHE A 71 0.84 -2.61 2.80
N HIS A 72 -0.49 -2.58 3.02
CA HIS A 72 -1.43 -2.49 1.90
C HIS A 72 -1.27 -1.16 1.17
N PRO A 73 -1.07 -1.17 -0.16
CA PRO A 73 -0.83 0.05 -0.94
C PRO A 73 -1.94 1.10 -0.83
N MET A 74 -3.18 0.70 -0.53
CA MET A 74 -4.28 1.65 -0.37
C MET A 74 -4.06 2.65 0.77
N TYR A 75 -3.22 2.32 1.77
CA TYR A 75 -2.92 3.21 2.88
C TYR A 75 -1.82 4.23 2.57
N ALA A 76 -1.21 4.18 1.39
CA ALA A 76 -0.21 5.17 1.01
C ALA A 76 -0.85 6.56 0.88
N ASP A 77 -0.25 7.56 1.53
CA ASP A 77 -0.57 8.97 1.32
C ASP A 77 0.11 9.44 0.04
N LEU A 78 -0.67 9.61 -1.04
CA LEU A 78 -0.13 9.99 -2.36
C LEU A 78 0.65 11.31 -2.33
N LYS A 79 0.32 12.22 -1.42
CA LYS A 79 1.03 13.52 -1.30
C LYS A 79 2.48 13.35 -0.83
N GLN A 80 2.77 12.28 -0.09
CA GLN A 80 4.13 11.98 0.36
C GLN A 80 5.01 11.40 -0.75
N LEU A 81 4.41 10.89 -1.83
CA LEU A 81 5.13 10.36 -2.98
C LEU A 81 5.60 11.46 -3.95
N GLY A 82 5.14 12.69 -3.75
CA GLY A 82 5.39 13.81 -4.64
C GLY A 82 4.23 14.11 -5.60
N SER A 83 4.41 15.11 -6.45
CA SER A 83 3.40 15.56 -7.39
C SER A 83 3.80 15.22 -8.83
N LEU A 84 2.82 14.87 -9.65
CA LEU A 84 3.02 14.67 -11.07
C LEU A 84 3.33 16.02 -11.76
N LYS A 85 4.30 16.02 -12.67
CA LYS A 85 4.71 17.22 -13.42
C LYS A 85 3.64 17.70 -14.40
N ASP A 86 2.86 16.74 -14.96
CA ASP A 86 1.73 17.08 -15.82
C ASP A 86 0.58 17.65 -14.99
N LYS A 87 0.37 18.94 -15.13
CA LYS A 87 -0.65 19.69 -14.37
C LYS A 87 -2.08 19.25 -14.72
N LYS A 88 -2.34 18.80 -15.97
CA LYS A 88 -3.67 18.34 -16.38
C LYS A 88 -3.97 17.01 -15.70
N VAL A 89 -3.02 16.07 -15.75
CA VAL A 89 -3.15 14.77 -15.09
C VAL A 89 -3.28 14.95 -13.56
N MET A 90 -2.47 15.83 -12.97
CA MET A 90 -2.57 16.14 -11.54
C MET A 90 -3.93 16.73 -11.14
N ALA A 91 -4.49 17.62 -11.97
CA ALA A 91 -5.83 18.19 -11.74
C ALA A 91 -6.92 17.11 -11.79
N GLU A 92 -6.80 16.12 -12.69
CA GLU A 92 -7.71 14.99 -12.77
C GLU A 92 -7.66 14.13 -11.51
N PHE A 93 -6.47 13.82 -10.99
CA PHE A 93 -6.33 13.11 -9.70
C PHE A 93 -6.93 13.91 -8.53
N ASN A 94 -6.74 15.22 -8.50
CA ASN A 94 -7.35 16.06 -7.46
C ASN A 94 -8.89 16.07 -7.55
N LYS A 95 -9.45 16.00 -8.75
CA LYS A 95 -10.89 15.86 -8.97
C LYS A 95 -11.39 14.51 -8.46
N ARG A 96 -10.74 13.41 -8.87
CA ARG A 96 -11.08 12.05 -8.39
C ARG A 96 -10.97 11.94 -6.87
N GLN A 97 -9.96 12.57 -6.26
CA GLN A 97 -9.83 12.64 -4.80
C GLN A 97 -11.09 13.20 -4.14
N LYS A 98 -11.57 14.34 -4.65
CA LYS A 98 -12.77 14.98 -4.10
C LYS A 98 -14.01 14.12 -4.28
N GLU A 99 -14.16 13.51 -5.46
CA GLU A 99 -15.28 12.64 -5.78
C GLU A 99 -15.31 11.41 -4.87
N LEU A 100 -14.19 10.69 -4.77
CA LEU A 100 -14.08 9.51 -3.91
C LEU A 100 -14.24 9.86 -2.43
N ASN A 101 -13.72 11.02 -2.02
CA ASN A 101 -13.81 11.46 -0.63
C ASN A 101 -15.21 11.93 -0.23
N ALA A 102 -16.05 12.29 -1.19
CA ALA A 102 -17.43 12.68 -0.97
C ALA A 102 -18.42 11.49 -0.88
N LEU A 103 -17.95 10.27 -1.20
CA LEU A 103 -18.79 9.09 -1.13
C LEU A 103 -19.18 8.76 0.33
N PRO A 104 -20.41 8.28 0.56
CA PRO A 104 -20.89 7.90 1.91
C PRO A 104 -20.21 6.65 2.45
N ALA A 105 -19.66 5.82 1.59
CA ALA A 105 -18.91 4.61 1.90
C ALA A 105 -17.65 4.54 1.05
N VAL A 106 -16.65 3.75 1.49
CA VAL A 106 -15.42 3.55 0.72
C VAL A 106 -15.70 2.69 -0.50
N ASP A 107 -15.38 3.21 -1.69
CA ASP A 107 -15.28 2.44 -2.91
C ASP A 107 -13.84 1.91 -3.04
N TYR A 108 -13.59 0.73 -2.49
CA TYR A 108 -12.24 0.13 -2.44
C TYR A 108 -11.64 -0.09 -3.83
N GLU A 109 -12.45 -0.50 -4.80
CA GLU A 109 -11.98 -0.77 -6.16
C GLU A 109 -11.57 0.51 -6.87
N ALA A 110 -12.41 1.55 -6.81
CA ALA A 110 -12.10 2.84 -7.41
C ALA A 110 -10.90 3.52 -6.74
N VAL A 111 -10.80 3.43 -5.40
CA VAL A 111 -9.64 3.94 -4.64
C VAL A 111 -8.35 3.22 -5.06
N ASN A 112 -8.35 1.89 -5.03
CA ASN A 112 -7.17 1.10 -5.39
C ASN A 112 -6.75 1.35 -6.83
N LYS A 113 -7.68 1.28 -7.78
CA LYS A 113 -7.41 1.58 -9.20
C LYS A 113 -6.75 2.95 -9.36
N THR A 114 -7.32 3.98 -8.74
CA THR A 114 -6.80 5.35 -8.86
C THR A 114 -5.42 5.49 -8.23
N LYS A 115 -5.19 4.89 -7.05
CA LYS A 115 -3.88 4.92 -6.40
C LYS A 115 -2.82 4.17 -7.22
N TRP A 116 -3.15 3.00 -7.79
CA TRP A 116 -2.24 2.26 -8.66
C TRP A 116 -1.89 3.03 -9.94
N GLU A 117 -2.84 3.71 -10.56
CA GLU A 117 -2.56 4.61 -11.68
C GLU A 117 -1.55 5.70 -11.27
N TYR A 118 -1.72 6.30 -10.08
CA TYR A 118 -0.79 7.29 -9.56
C TYR A 118 0.60 6.70 -9.31
N PHE A 119 0.69 5.52 -8.70
CA PHE A 119 1.97 4.85 -8.45
C PHE A 119 2.74 4.60 -9.74
N HIS A 120 2.07 4.12 -10.79
CA HIS A 120 2.73 3.92 -12.08
C HIS A 120 3.25 5.22 -12.70
N LEU A 121 2.46 6.29 -12.64
CA LEU A 121 2.86 7.59 -13.19
C LEU A 121 4.01 8.21 -12.41
N ILE A 122 3.95 8.21 -11.08
CA ILE A 122 5.03 8.78 -10.27
C ILE A 122 6.30 7.93 -10.36
N PHE A 123 6.18 6.61 -10.45
CA PHE A 123 7.31 5.72 -10.67
C PHE A 123 7.96 5.96 -12.05
N LYS A 124 7.17 6.12 -13.09
CA LYS A 124 7.68 6.50 -14.42
C LYS A 124 8.41 7.84 -14.40
N GLN A 125 7.97 8.78 -13.57
CA GLN A 125 8.56 10.11 -13.45
C GLN A 125 9.85 10.14 -12.61
N GLU A 126 9.87 9.44 -11.47
CA GLU A 126 10.92 9.57 -10.44
C GLU A 126 11.64 8.24 -10.13
N GLY A 127 11.16 7.11 -10.69
CA GLY A 127 11.63 5.78 -10.32
C GLY A 127 13.13 5.57 -10.49
N GLU A 128 13.72 6.00 -11.60
CA GLU A 128 15.17 5.89 -11.81
C GLU A 128 15.98 6.61 -10.72
N LYS A 129 15.56 7.83 -10.38
CA LYS A 129 16.20 8.62 -9.32
C LYS A 129 16.05 7.95 -7.96
N VAL A 130 14.86 7.43 -7.65
CA VAL A 130 14.59 6.75 -6.38
C VAL A 130 15.42 5.47 -6.28
N LEU A 131 15.43 4.63 -7.31
CA LEU A 131 16.18 3.37 -7.35
C LEU A 131 17.69 3.60 -7.24
N ALA A 132 18.20 4.71 -7.76
CA ALA A 132 19.61 5.08 -7.66
C ALA A 132 19.99 5.70 -6.30
N SER A 133 19.03 6.01 -5.44
CA SER A 133 19.29 6.68 -4.16
C SER A 133 19.88 5.74 -3.11
N ASP A 134 20.73 6.29 -2.22
CA ASP A 134 21.27 5.55 -1.08
C ASP A 134 20.15 5.10 -0.13
N ALA A 135 19.09 5.91 0.03
CA ALA A 135 17.95 5.58 0.86
C ALA A 135 17.25 4.29 0.37
N PHE A 136 17.04 4.17 -0.95
CA PHE A 136 16.45 2.95 -1.51
C PHE A 136 17.39 1.75 -1.39
N ARG A 137 18.68 1.93 -1.70
CA ARG A 137 19.68 0.85 -1.57
C ARG A 137 19.76 0.31 -0.15
N ASN A 138 19.84 1.20 0.83
CA ASN A 138 19.88 0.80 2.24
C ASN A 138 18.60 0.09 2.68
N PHE A 139 17.43 0.59 2.25
CA PHE A 139 16.15 -0.07 2.51
C PHE A 139 16.10 -1.46 1.87
N TYR A 140 16.49 -1.58 0.61
CA TYR A 140 16.50 -2.84 -0.11
C TYR A 140 17.41 -3.87 0.55
N GLU A 141 18.66 -3.52 0.87
CA GLU A 141 19.61 -4.42 1.52
C GLU A 141 19.13 -4.89 2.90
N ALA A 142 18.49 -4.00 3.66
CA ALA A 142 17.95 -4.34 4.97
C ALA A 142 16.70 -5.24 4.90
N ASN A 143 16.00 -5.29 3.77
CA ASN A 143 14.69 -5.92 3.66
C ASN A 143 14.60 -6.99 2.55
N LYS A 144 15.65 -7.24 1.79
CA LYS A 144 15.64 -8.08 0.58
C LYS A 144 15.10 -9.50 0.81
N GLU A 145 15.30 -10.06 2.01
CA GLU A 145 14.87 -11.42 2.34
C GLU A 145 13.36 -11.61 2.22
N TRP A 146 12.59 -10.60 2.61
CA TRP A 146 11.13 -10.65 2.48
C TRP A 146 10.63 -9.87 1.26
N LEU A 147 11.33 -8.81 0.86
CA LEU A 147 10.88 -7.92 -0.20
C LEU A 147 10.94 -8.59 -1.59
N GLN A 148 12.01 -9.35 -1.87
CA GLN A 148 12.15 -10.05 -3.14
C GLN A 148 11.03 -11.07 -3.37
N PRO A 149 10.79 -12.06 -2.47
CA PRO A 149 9.71 -13.02 -2.69
C PRO A 149 8.33 -12.35 -2.72
N TYR A 150 8.10 -11.30 -1.92
CA TYR A 150 6.87 -10.52 -1.97
C TYR A 150 6.68 -9.84 -3.34
N ALA A 151 7.71 -9.19 -3.88
CA ALA A 151 7.65 -8.53 -5.18
C ALA A 151 7.42 -9.54 -6.32
N VAL A 152 8.12 -10.68 -6.29
CA VAL A 152 7.94 -11.77 -7.28
C VAL A 152 6.53 -12.34 -7.20
N PHE A 153 6.03 -12.64 -5.99
CA PHE A 153 4.67 -13.13 -5.81
C PHE A 153 3.64 -12.12 -6.37
N SER A 154 3.76 -10.85 -6.02
CA SER A 154 2.84 -9.80 -6.46
C SER A 154 2.83 -9.65 -7.98
N TYR A 155 4.02 -9.67 -8.60
CA TYR A 155 4.15 -9.63 -10.05
C TYR A 155 3.50 -10.84 -10.75
N LEU A 156 3.76 -12.04 -10.25
CA LEU A 156 3.22 -13.28 -10.86
C LEU A 156 1.71 -13.40 -10.63
N ARG A 157 1.22 -13.04 -9.45
CA ARG A 157 -0.22 -12.95 -9.18
C ARG A 157 -0.93 -12.06 -10.21
N ASP A 158 -0.37 -10.89 -10.49
CA ASP A 158 -0.97 -9.95 -11.43
C ASP A 158 -0.83 -10.42 -12.90
N ALA A 159 0.33 -11.01 -13.25
CA ALA A 159 0.58 -11.56 -14.58
C ALA A 159 -0.35 -12.74 -14.91
N TYR A 160 -0.56 -13.62 -13.95
CA TYR A 160 -1.42 -14.81 -14.12
C TYR A 160 -2.87 -14.58 -13.67
N LYS A 161 -3.18 -13.41 -13.11
CA LYS A 161 -4.52 -13.01 -12.64
C LYS A 161 -5.12 -13.97 -11.59
N THR A 162 -4.27 -14.62 -10.80
CA THR A 162 -4.66 -15.52 -9.72
C THR A 162 -3.63 -15.49 -8.59
N PRO A 163 -4.05 -15.43 -7.31
CA PRO A 163 -3.15 -15.57 -6.18
C PRO A 163 -2.76 -17.03 -5.91
N ASN A 164 -3.43 -17.99 -6.56
CA ASN A 164 -3.14 -19.41 -6.40
C ASN A 164 -1.90 -19.79 -7.22
N PHE A 165 -0.73 -19.79 -6.60
CA PHE A 165 0.53 -20.12 -7.25
C PHE A 165 0.55 -21.52 -7.87
N ARG A 166 -0.30 -22.47 -7.41
CA ARG A 166 -0.41 -23.82 -7.99
C ARG A 166 -1.00 -23.81 -9.39
N GLU A 167 -1.68 -22.76 -9.78
CA GLU A 167 -2.22 -22.55 -11.12
C GLU A 167 -1.21 -21.87 -12.07
N TRP A 168 -0.06 -21.43 -11.55
CA TRP A 168 0.94 -20.76 -12.39
C TRP A 168 1.77 -21.77 -13.18
N PRO A 169 1.82 -21.67 -14.52
CA PRO A 169 2.40 -22.72 -15.38
C PRO A 169 3.85 -23.09 -15.05
N LYS A 170 4.67 -22.12 -14.62
CA LYS A 170 6.10 -22.33 -14.36
C LYS A 170 6.46 -22.44 -12.88
N TYR A 171 5.62 -21.91 -11.98
CA TYR A 171 5.97 -21.72 -10.57
C TYR A 171 5.06 -22.48 -9.60
N ALA A 172 4.31 -23.48 -10.13
CA ALA A 172 3.29 -24.22 -9.38
C ALA A 172 3.83 -25.01 -8.17
N THR A 173 5.11 -25.37 -8.16
CA THR A 173 5.69 -26.20 -7.11
C THR A 173 6.42 -25.40 -6.03
N CYS A 174 7.19 -24.38 -6.41
CA CYS A 174 7.89 -23.51 -5.44
C CYS A 174 8.44 -22.24 -6.09
N LEU A 175 8.14 -21.08 -5.52
CA LEU A 175 8.68 -19.80 -5.97
C LEU A 175 10.20 -19.67 -5.75
N LEU A 176 10.71 -20.25 -4.64
CA LEU A 176 12.11 -20.13 -4.26
C LEU A 176 13.03 -20.98 -5.13
N TYR A 177 12.56 -22.16 -5.59
CA TYR A 177 13.35 -23.06 -6.46
C TYR A 177 13.36 -22.62 -7.92
N THR A 178 12.43 -21.76 -8.33
CA THR A 178 12.30 -21.32 -9.72
C THR A 178 12.77 -19.89 -9.94
N SER A 179 13.07 -19.14 -8.89
CA SER A 179 13.81 -17.89 -9.01
C SER A 179 15.25 -18.17 -9.42
N PRO A 180 15.80 -17.51 -10.46
CA PRO A 180 17.22 -17.62 -10.75
C PRO A 180 18.00 -17.22 -9.50
N SER A 181 18.84 -18.13 -9.02
CA SER A 181 19.78 -17.81 -7.96
C SER A 181 20.70 -16.68 -8.46
N PRO A 182 21.13 -15.75 -7.60
CA PRO A 182 22.18 -14.81 -7.97
C PRO A 182 23.48 -15.48 -8.48
N ARG A 183 23.62 -16.79 -8.26
CA ARG A 183 24.73 -17.62 -8.77
C ARG A 183 24.52 -18.12 -10.21
N ASP A 184 23.29 -18.05 -10.74
CA ASP A 184 22.95 -18.50 -12.09
C ASP A 184 22.98 -17.35 -13.11
N ALA A 185 23.39 -16.15 -12.68
CA ALA A 185 23.50 -14.93 -13.47
C ALA A 185 24.97 -14.63 -13.90
N THR A 186 25.84 -15.68 -13.98
CA THR A 186 27.19 -15.57 -14.53
C THR A 186 27.28 -16.22 -15.89
#